data_900b29920229f6fbb1a9699636f848d0
#
_entry.id   900b29920229f6fbb1a9699636f848d0
#
_cell.length_a   1.000
_cell.length_b   1.000
_cell.length_c   1.000
_cell.angle_alpha   90.00
_cell.angle_beta   90.00
_cell.angle_gamma   90.00
#
_symmetry.space_group_name_H-M   'P 1'
#
loop_
_entity.id
_entity.type
_entity.pdbx_description
1 polymer ?
#
loop_
_entity_poly.entity_id
_entity_poly.type
_entity_poly.pdbx_seq_one_letter_code
_entity_poly.pdbx_strand_id
1 'polypeptide(L)'
;MKKLLCVLLVLLLALPAVSPAETEEEELEFEDIDMDAGAPAGEAVWDFPVALEDMNPEYIILANKHYLLDKKYVPADLVKVPSKPSKGGIYWAVKPKDGQKLRRECADALCAMNQAIMDEAPENGYRALYLKSAYRSYSTQKTMYNNRLKKNHGKDDGWVSKPGASDHQTGLGCDVVPKNWKDKAMNDKMMKEPECQWMAEHCYEFGFIIRYPADKQEITEINTEPWHLRYVGIPVATYIWENNLCLEEFTEQLQQAIREYLDAGGDRSRVEKFIQEPTE
;
A
#
# COMPACT_ATOMS: atom_id res chain seq x y z
N MET A 1 -37.05 -8.83 -30.41
CA MET A 1 -37.34 -10.09 -31.12
C MET A 1 -36.75 -10.03 -32.53
N LYS A 2 -35.65 -10.71 -32.79
CA LYS A 2 -35.19 -11.17 -34.10
C LYS A 2 -34.14 -12.24 -33.84
N LYS A 3 -34.54 -13.48 -34.06
CA LYS A 3 -33.68 -14.67 -33.99
C LYS A 3 -32.90 -14.74 -35.31
N LEU A 4 -31.56 -14.86 -35.21
CA LEU A 4 -30.74 -15.16 -36.38
C LEU A 4 -30.40 -16.64 -36.35
N LEU A 5 -30.84 -17.32 -37.38
CA LEU A 5 -30.70 -18.76 -37.62
C LEU A 5 -29.41 -18.98 -38.42
N CYS A 6 -28.41 -19.66 -37.86
CA CYS A 6 -27.23 -20.11 -38.60
C CYS A 6 -27.51 -21.47 -39.24
N VAL A 7 -27.47 -21.50 -40.58
CA VAL A 7 -27.60 -22.71 -41.40
C VAL A 7 -26.23 -23.36 -41.54
N LEU A 8 -26.13 -24.63 -41.11
CA LEU A 8 -24.93 -25.46 -41.28
C LEU A 8 -24.98 -26.10 -42.67
N LEU A 9 -24.04 -25.78 -43.55
CA LEU A 9 -23.88 -26.39 -44.86
C LEU A 9 -22.92 -27.57 -44.75
N VAL A 10 -23.43 -28.80 -44.89
CA VAL A 10 -22.62 -30.02 -44.93
C VAL A 10 -22.21 -30.28 -46.38
N LEU A 11 -20.92 -30.22 -46.68
CA LEU A 11 -20.37 -30.60 -47.97
C LEU A 11 -19.88 -32.07 -47.89
N LEU A 12 -20.59 -32.97 -48.56
CA LEU A 12 -20.15 -34.34 -48.82
C LEU A 12 -19.14 -34.30 -49.97
N LEU A 13 -17.87 -34.66 -49.74
CA LEU A 13 -16.91 -34.98 -50.79
C LEU A 13 -16.69 -36.50 -50.85
N ALA A 14 -16.94 -37.07 -52.01
CA ALA A 14 -16.76 -38.46 -52.33
C ALA A 14 -15.24 -38.82 -52.45
N LEU A 15 -14.83 -39.90 -51.78
CA LEU A 15 -13.50 -40.47 -51.91
C LEU A 15 -13.43 -41.48 -53.05
N PRO A 16 -12.35 -41.53 -53.84
CA PRO A 16 -12.11 -42.62 -54.77
C PRO A 16 -11.48 -43.85 -54.09
N ALA A 17 -11.86 -45.03 -54.48
CA ALA A 17 -11.33 -46.31 -54.02
C ALA A 17 -9.87 -46.51 -54.49
N VAL A 18 -9.00 -46.89 -53.58
CA VAL A 18 -7.61 -47.33 -53.85
C VAL A 18 -7.45 -48.79 -53.41
N SER A 19 -6.86 -49.56 -54.28
CA SER A 19 -6.54 -51.01 -54.18
C SER A 19 -5.44 -51.29 -53.16
N PRO A 20 -5.37 -52.50 -52.55
CA PRO A 20 -4.41 -52.79 -51.50
C PRO A 20 -3.01 -53.02 -52.06
N ALA A 21 -2.03 -52.37 -51.53
CA ALA A 21 -0.61 -52.68 -51.71
C ALA A 21 0.02 -53.11 -50.36
N GLU A 22 0.89 -54.03 -50.44
CA GLU A 22 1.57 -54.85 -49.45
C GLU A 22 2.04 -54.08 -48.21
N THR A 23 1.82 -54.71 -47.06
CA THR A 23 2.32 -54.29 -45.75
C THR A 23 3.78 -54.73 -45.57
N GLU A 24 4.72 -53.83 -45.61
CA GLU A 24 5.99 -54.00 -44.94
C GLU A 24 5.80 -53.61 -43.44
N GLU A 25 6.01 -54.57 -42.56
CA GLU A 25 6.04 -54.35 -41.12
C GLU A 25 7.39 -53.69 -40.79
N GLU A 26 7.42 -52.36 -40.62
CA GLU A 26 8.49 -51.68 -39.93
C GLU A 26 8.27 -51.87 -38.42
N GLU A 27 9.20 -52.65 -37.77
CA GLU A 27 9.37 -52.69 -36.31
C GLU A 27 9.75 -51.28 -35.82
N LEU A 28 8.80 -50.56 -35.22
CA LEU A 28 9.06 -49.35 -34.50
C LEU A 28 9.77 -49.72 -33.17
N GLU A 29 11.09 -49.54 -33.11
CA GLU A 29 11.82 -49.50 -31.84
C GLU A 29 11.22 -48.36 -31.00
N PHE A 30 10.52 -48.73 -29.93
CA PHE A 30 10.14 -47.79 -28.88
C PHE A 30 11.44 -47.48 -28.09
N GLU A 31 12.05 -46.33 -28.36
CA GLU A 31 12.99 -45.75 -27.43
C GLU A 31 12.25 -45.51 -26.11
N ASP A 32 12.76 -46.07 -25.01
CA ASP A 32 12.28 -45.78 -23.66
C ASP A 32 12.41 -44.28 -23.42
N ILE A 33 11.29 -43.56 -23.57
CA ILE A 33 11.21 -42.17 -23.15
C ILE A 33 11.28 -42.19 -21.64
N ASP A 34 12.40 -41.75 -21.11
CA ASP A 34 12.61 -41.50 -19.69
C ASP A 34 11.57 -40.44 -19.21
N MET A 35 10.46 -40.93 -18.64
CA MET A 35 9.34 -40.13 -18.14
C MET A 35 9.72 -39.36 -16.89
N ASP A 36 10.99 -39.40 -16.45
CA ASP A 36 11.50 -38.69 -15.27
C ASP A 36 12.47 -37.52 -15.62
N ALA A 37 12.58 -37.17 -16.87
CA ALA A 37 13.12 -35.86 -17.25
C ALA A 37 12.03 -34.81 -16.96
N GLY A 38 11.96 -34.35 -15.71
CA GLY A 38 11.13 -33.22 -15.34
C GLY A 38 11.35 -32.07 -16.35
N ALA A 39 10.28 -31.56 -16.95
CA ALA A 39 10.38 -30.38 -17.80
C ALA A 39 11.27 -29.35 -17.05
N PRO A 40 12.20 -28.65 -17.74
CA PRO A 40 13.00 -27.64 -17.09
C PRO A 40 12.00 -26.69 -16.40
N ALA A 41 12.13 -26.59 -15.07
CA ALA A 41 11.29 -25.69 -14.29
C ALA A 41 11.41 -24.32 -14.96
N GLY A 42 10.30 -23.83 -15.55
CA GLY A 42 10.28 -22.51 -16.13
C GLY A 42 10.71 -21.52 -15.04
N GLU A 43 11.52 -20.54 -15.42
CA GLU A 43 11.97 -19.51 -14.48
C GLU A 43 10.73 -18.93 -13.78
N ALA A 44 10.68 -18.99 -12.45
CA ALA A 44 9.52 -18.48 -11.68
C ALA A 44 9.30 -17.00 -12.01
N VAL A 45 8.09 -16.67 -12.41
CA VAL A 45 7.71 -15.30 -12.81
C VAL A 45 7.12 -14.59 -11.60
N TRP A 46 7.54 -13.33 -11.38
CA TRP A 46 6.89 -12.46 -10.41
C TRP A 46 5.53 -12.05 -10.96
N ASP A 47 4.47 -12.54 -10.33
CA ASP A 47 3.07 -12.29 -10.73
C ASP A 47 2.33 -11.49 -9.64
N PHE A 48 2.77 -10.23 -9.46
CA PHE A 48 2.10 -9.26 -8.61
C PHE A 48 2.02 -7.93 -9.37
N PRO A 49 0.88 -7.21 -9.30
CA PRO A 49 0.64 -6.01 -10.12
C PRO A 49 1.65 -4.87 -9.94
N VAL A 50 2.33 -4.82 -8.79
CA VAL A 50 3.42 -3.86 -8.55
C VAL A 50 4.76 -4.59 -8.71
N ALA A 51 5.62 -4.10 -9.60
CA ALA A 51 6.93 -4.69 -9.82
C ALA A 51 7.85 -4.54 -8.59
N LEU A 52 8.75 -5.50 -8.36
CA LEU A 52 9.66 -5.46 -7.19
C LEU A 52 10.56 -4.22 -7.18
N GLU A 53 11.00 -3.78 -8.35
CA GLU A 53 11.82 -2.57 -8.55
C GLU A 53 11.08 -1.26 -8.25
N ASP A 54 9.75 -1.26 -8.35
CA ASP A 54 8.89 -0.11 -8.09
C ASP A 54 8.49 0.01 -6.61
N MET A 55 8.87 -0.98 -5.79
CA MET A 55 8.61 -0.99 -4.36
C MET A 55 9.86 -0.72 -3.54
N ASN A 56 9.76 0.15 -2.54
CA ASN A 56 10.78 0.27 -1.51
C ASN A 56 10.33 -0.49 -0.24
N PRO A 57 11.05 -1.56 0.17
CA PRO A 57 10.67 -2.35 1.33
C PRO A 57 10.56 -1.53 2.62
N GLU A 58 11.35 -0.47 2.76
CA GLU A 58 11.28 0.40 3.92
C GLU A 58 10.05 1.32 3.93
N TYR A 59 9.42 1.57 2.76
CA TYR A 59 8.21 2.41 2.69
C TYR A 59 6.93 1.62 2.91
N ILE A 60 6.96 0.31 2.70
CA ILE A 60 5.79 -0.57 2.87
C ILE A 60 5.79 -1.36 4.18
N ILE A 61 6.69 -1.03 5.12
CA ILE A 61 6.69 -1.64 6.46
C ILE A 61 5.31 -1.46 7.10
N LEU A 62 4.65 -2.56 7.45
CA LEU A 62 3.42 -2.55 8.22
C LEU A 62 3.74 -2.33 9.70
N ALA A 63 3.07 -1.34 10.30
CA ALA A 63 3.13 -1.07 11.74
C ALA A 63 1.70 -1.06 12.29
N ASN A 64 1.31 -2.12 13.02
CA ASN A 64 0.01 -2.24 13.65
C ASN A 64 0.10 -3.15 14.89
N LYS A 65 -1.04 -3.58 15.47
CA LYS A 65 -1.07 -4.42 16.69
C LYS A 65 -0.39 -5.78 16.52
N HIS A 66 -0.28 -6.26 15.29
CA HIS A 66 0.28 -7.57 14.93
C HIS A 66 1.70 -7.48 14.40
N TYR A 67 2.14 -6.30 13.94
CA TYR A 67 3.46 -6.00 13.38
C TYR A 67 4.07 -4.83 14.15
N LEU A 68 4.79 -5.16 15.23
CA LEU A 68 5.33 -4.16 16.13
C LEU A 68 6.75 -3.75 15.74
N LEU A 69 6.99 -2.48 15.59
CA LEU A 69 8.33 -1.93 15.44
C LEU A 69 9.13 -2.06 16.74
N ASP A 70 10.42 -2.37 16.62
CA ASP A 70 11.32 -2.38 17.77
C ASP A 70 11.33 -1.02 18.49
N LYS A 71 11.46 -1.04 19.80
CA LYS A 71 11.48 0.18 20.64
C LYS A 71 12.62 1.13 20.31
N LYS A 72 13.71 0.62 19.70
CA LYS A 72 14.87 1.39 19.28
C LYS A 72 14.82 1.80 17.81
N TYR A 73 13.79 1.35 17.06
CA TYR A 73 13.67 1.70 15.67
C TYR A 73 13.50 3.21 15.51
N VAL A 74 14.41 3.80 14.78
CA VAL A 74 14.43 5.22 14.39
C VAL A 74 14.93 5.29 12.95
N PRO A 75 14.15 5.84 12.00
CA PRO A 75 14.63 6.01 10.61
C PRO A 75 15.90 6.87 10.56
N ALA A 76 16.87 6.46 9.74
CA ALA A 76 18.16 7.14 9.64
C ALA A 76 18.10 8.46 8.86
N ASP A 77 17.09 8.60 7.98
CA ASP A 77 16.93 9.69 7.00
C ASP A 77 15.87 10.73 7.38
N LEU A 78 15.56 10.86 8.68
CA LEU A 78 14.63 11.86 9.19
C LEU A 78 15.11 13.28 8.91
N VAL A 79 14.33 14.03 8.15
CA VAL A 79 14.56 15.45 7.85
C VAL A 79 13.45 16.33 8.42
N LYS A 80 13.78 17.58 8.67
CA LYS A 80 12.79 18.57 9.12
C LYS A 80 11.95 19.05 7.94
N VAL A 81 10.65 18.86 8.01
CA VAL A 81 9.70 19.37 7.00
C VAL A 81 9.75 20.91 7.01
N PRO A 82 9.89 21.60 5.86
CA PRO A 82 9.81 23.07 5.82
C PRO A 82 8.47 23.58 6.34
N SER A 83 8.49 24.63 7.19
CA SER A 83 7.32 25.06 7.98
C SER A 83 6.40 26.07 7.29
N LYS A 84 6.65 26.40 6.01
CA LYS A 84 5.87 27.40 5.25
C LYS A 84 5.81 27.06 3.77
N PRO A 85 4.63 27.21 3.10
CA PRO A 85 4.52 27.02 1.64
C PRO A 85 5.47 27.94 0.85
N SER A 86 5.65 29.21 1.27
CA SER A 86 6.58 30.15 0.62
C SER A 86 8.06 29.71 0.63
N LYS A 87 8.36 28.62 1.35
CA LYS A 87 9.68 27.96 1.40
C LYS A 87 9.61 26.52 0.85
N GLY A 88 8.60 26.22 0.01
CA GLY A 88 8.39 24.89 -0.53
C GLY A 88 7.98 23.87 0.51
N GLY A 89 7.22 24.26 1.54
CA GLY A 89 6.82 23.38 2.64
C GLY A 89 5.33 23.49 3.00
N ILE A 90 4.97 23.06 4.19
CA ILE A 90 3.60 23.07 4.72
C ILE A 90 3.56 23.81 6.07
N TYR A 91 2.49 24.53 6.38
CA TYR A 91 2.31 25.15 7.70
C TYR A 91 2.30 24.09 8.83
N TRP A 92 2.93 24.41 9.96
CA TRP A 92 2.85 23.57 11.14
C TRP A 92 1.76 24.08 12.10
N ALA A 93 0.80 23.22 12.41
CA ALA A 93 -0.18 23.50 13.46
C ALA A 93 0.46 23.42 14.87
N VAL A 94 1.39 22.49 15.03
CA VAL A 94 2.18 22.29 16.26
C VAL A 94 3.66 22.54 15.96
N LYS A 95 4.35 23.17 16.90
CA LYS A 95 5.78 23.52 16.78
C LYS A 95 6.61 22.78 17.84
N PRO A 96 6.89 21.48 17.66
CA PRO A 96 7.74 20.75 18.58
C PRO A 96 9.17 21.34 18.62
N LYS A 97 9.87 21.16 19.74
CA LYS A 97 11.22 21.73 19.96
C LYS A 97 12.18 21.35 18.82
N ASP A 98 12.15 20.08 18.40
CA ASP A 98 13.05 19.55 17.36
C ASP A 98 12.46 19.66 15.93
N GLY A 99 11.31 20.30 15.78
CA GLY A 99 10.59 20.45 14.53
C GLY A 99 9.76 19.21 14.15
N GLN A 100 8.88 19.37 13.17
CA GLN A 100 8.19 18.25 12.52
C GLN A 100 9.18 17.55 11.60
N LYS A 101 9.36 16.24 11.78
CA LYS A 101 10.30 15.44 10.99
C LYS A 101 9.57 14.29 10.28
N LEU A 102 9.97 14.00 9.07
CA LEU A 102 9.57 12.83 8.29
C LEU A 102 10.81 12.24 7.61
N ARG A 103 10.72 11.04 7.07
CA ARG A 103 11.72 10.53 6.13
C ARG A 103 11.77 11.46 4.92
N ARG A 104 12.93 11.56 4.27
CA ARG A 104 13.19 12.58 3.23
C ARG A 104 12.13 12.55 2.13
N GLU A 105 11.93 11.41 1.48
CA GLU A 105 10.98 11.28 0.38
C GLU A 105 9.54 11.57 0.82
N CYS A 106 9.16 11.13 2.02
CA CYS A 106 7.85 11.45 2.58
C CYS A 106 7.68 12.96 2.84
N ALA A 107 8.73 13.64 3.30
CA ALA A 107 8.70 15.09 3.51
C ALA A 107 8.59 15.86 2.18
N ASP A 108 9.33 15.43 1.16
CA ASP A 108 9.34 16.03 -0.17
C ASP A 108 7.98 15.80 -0.87
N ALA A 109 7.45 14.58 -0.81
CA ALA A 109 6.12 14.22 -1.31
C ALA A 109 5.00 15.01 -0.63
N LEU A 110 5.06 15.18 0.69
CA LEU A 110 4.10 15.99 1.45
C LEU A 110 4.13 17.46 1.00
N CYS A 111 5.31 18.01 0.76
CA CYS A 111 5.45 19.37 0.28
C CYS A 111 4.91 19.52 -1.16
N ALA A 112 5.15 18.55 -2.03
CA ALA A 112 4.61 18.51 -3.39
C ALA A 112 3.07 18.43 -3.39
N MET A 113 2.49 17.53 -2.59
CA MET A 113 1.04 17.43 -2.40
C MET A 113 0.42 18.73 -1.86
N ASN A 114 1.06 19.36 -0.87
CA ASN A 114 0.60 20.65 -0.37
C ASN A 114 0.68 21.77 -1.42
N GLN A 115 1.68 21.74 -2.29
CA GLN A 115 1.77 22.70 -3.39
C GLN A 115 0.64 22.48 -4.39
N ALA A 116 0.34 21.24 -4.77
CA ALA A 116 -0.73 20.92 -5.72
C ALA A 116 -2.10 21.44 -5.24
N ILE A 117 -2.51 21.12 -4.01
CA ILE A 117 -3.80 21.64 -3.49
C ILE A 117 -3.79 23.17 -3.36
N MET A 118 -2.63 23.79 -3.08
CA MET A 118 -2.53 25.27 -3.01
C MET A 118 -2.61 25.91 -4.39
N ASP A 119 -2.17 25.24 -5.45
CA ASP A 119 -2.29 25.71 -6.83
C ASP A 119 -3.75 25.68 -7.30
N GLU A 120 -4.53 24.71 -6.83
CA GLU A 120 -5.98 24.61 -7.09
C GLU A 120 -6.84 25.50 -6.19
N ALA A 121 -6.29 26.00 -5.09
CA ALA A 121 -7.03 26.77 -4.09
C ALA A 121 -7.73 28.04 -4.61
N PRO A 122 -7.16 28.82 -5.59
CA PRO A 122 -7.81 29.99 -6.13
C PRO A 122 -9.14 29.69 -6.83
N GLU A 123 -9.25 28.51 -7.46
CA GLU A 123 -10.45 28.11 -8.22
C GLU A 123 -11.46 27.36 -7.34
N ASN A 124 -10.98 26.53 -6.43
CA ASN A 124 -11.80 25.62 -5.62
C ASN A 124 -12.05 26.14 -4.18
N GLY A 125 -11.40 27.21 -3.77
CA GLY A 125 -11.57 27.81 -2.45
C GLY A 125 -10.99 26.99 -1.31
N TYR A 126 -10.03 26.10 -1.60
CA TYR A 126 -9.36 25.27 -0.59
C TYR A 126 -8.60 26.13 0.43
N ARG A 127 -8.62 25.69 1.67
CA ARG A 127 -7.83 26.29 2.75
C ARG A 127 -6.45 25.65 2.81
N ALA A 128 -5.48 26.43 3.27
CA ALA A 128 -4.13 25.92 3.50
C ALA A 128 -4.14 24.71 4.44
N LEU A 129 -3.36 23.71 4.09
CA LEU A 129 -3.11 22.53 4.93
C LEU A 129 -2.08 22.82 6.03
N TYR A 130 -2.23 22.16 7.15
CA TYR A 130 -1.37 22.26 8.33
C TYR A 130 -0.90 20.87 8.78
N LEU A 131 0.40 20.69 8.86
CA LEU A 131 1.02 19.51 9.47
C LEU A 131 0.85 19.57 10.99
N LYS A 132 0.13 18.62 11.56
CA LYS A 132 -0.20 18.59 12.99
C LYS A 132 0.67 17.62 13.77
N SER A 133 1.03 16.49 13.17
CA SER A 133 1.93 15.50 13.74
C SER A 133 2.73 14.83 12.63
N ALA A 134 3.99 14.49 12.91
CA ALA A 134 4.89 13.79 12.02
C ALA A 134 5.58 12.65 12.77
N TYR A 135 6.88 12.40 12.59
CA TYR A 135 7.61 11.38 13.34
C TYR A 135 7.36 11.47 14.85
N ARG A 136 7.09 10.33 15.46
CA ARG A 136 6.87 10.17 16.89
C ARG A 136 7.62 8.95 17.41
N SER A 137 8.53 9.16 18.36
CA SER A 137 9.31 8.07 18.93
C SER A 137 8.43 7.07 19.69
N TYR A 138 8.92 5.85 19.84
CA TYR A 138 8.29 4.82 20.68
C TYR A 138 7.94 5.33 22.08
N SER A 139 8.85 6.06 22.72
CA SER A 139 8.64 6.59 24.09
C SER A 139 7.51 7.61 24.14
N THR A 140 7.40 8.49 23.14
CA THR A 140 6.30 9.44 23.01
C THR A 140 4.98 8.71 22.80
N GLN A 141 4.97 7.73 21.88
CA GLN A 141 3.78 6.89 21.62
C GLN A 141 3.32 6.16 22.88
N LYS A 142 4.25 5.58 23.65
CA LYS A 142 3.95 4.91 24.92
C LYS A 142 3.27 5.86 25.92
N THR A 143 3.76 7.09 26.03
CA THR A 143 3.16 8.10 26.89
C THR A 143 1.74 8.45 26.45
N MET A 144 1.53 8.66 25.15
CA MET A 144 0.20 8.97 24.59
C MET A 144 -0.79 7.83 24.80
N TYR A 145 -0.39 6.59 24.49
CA TYR A 145 -1.20 5.41 24.68
C TYR A 145 -1.61 5.21 26.17
N ASN A 146 -0.65 5.29 27.06
CA ASN A 146 -0.93 5.17 28.49
C ASN A 146 -1.87 6.27 29.02
N ASN A 147 -1.73 7.50 28.51
CA ASN A 147 -2.64 8.60 28.86
C ASN A 147 -4.06 8.35 28.30
N ARG A 148 -4.17 7.77 27.09
CA ARG A 148 -5.45 7.38 26.50
C ARG A 148 -6.12 6.28 27.32
N LEU A 149 -5.39 5.22 27.66
CA LEU A 149 -5.91 4.14 28.52
C LEU A 149 -6.41 4.68 29.87
N LYS A 150 -5.64 5.56 30.53
CA LYS A 150 -6.08 6.19 31.79
C LYS A 150 -7.38 6.97 31.62
N LYS A 151 -7.50 7.75 30.54
CA LYS A 151 -8.69 8.52 30.21
C LYS A 151 -9.90 7.60 29.91
N ASN A 152 -9.66 6.42 29.34
CA ASN A 152 -10.69 5.46 28.92
C ASN A 152 -10.78 4.26 29.89
N HIS A 153 -10.53 4.47 31.17
CA HIS A 153 -10.71 3.46 32.23
C HIS A 153 -9.97 2.13 31.96
N GLY A 154 -8.79 2.19 31.34
CA GLY A 154 -7.95 1.04 31.01
C GLY A 154 -8.32 0.31 29.71
N LYS A 155 -9.29 0.79 28.95
CA LYS A 155 -9.73 0.15 27.70
C LYS A 155 -9.05 0.81 26.49
N ASP A 156 -8.55 -0.02 25.58
CA ASP A 156 -8.16 0.39 24.24
C ASP A 156 -9.44 0.68 23.42
N ASP A 157 -9.54 1.85 22.85
CA ASP A 157 -10.71 2.32 22.11
C ASP A 157 -10.41 2.65 20.63
N GLY A 158 -9.26 2.21 20.13
CA GLY A 158 -8.88 2.34 18.73
C GLY A 158 -8.48 3.76 18.28
N TRP A 159 -8.28 4.72 19.21
CA TRP A 159 -7.87 6.09 18.87
C TRP A 159 -6.38 6.35 18.96
N VAL A 160 -5.65 5.56 19.69
CA VAL A 160 -4.21 5.72 19.88
C VAL A 160 -3.55 4.35 19.79
N SER A 161 -2.76 4.13 18.78
CA SER A 161 -2.04 2.87 18.56
C SER A 161 -1.10 2.54 19.74
N LYS A 162 -0.90 1.24 20.00
CA LYS A 162 0.08 0.75 20.97
C LYS A 162 1.50 1.24 20.60
N PRO A 163 2.43 1.34 21.58
CA PRO A 163 3.85 1.59 21.27
C PRO A 163 4.40 0.50 20.34
N GLY A 164 5.04 0.90 19.28
CA GLY A 164 5.50 0.02 18.20
C GLY A 164 4.50 -0.19 17.06
N ALA A 165 3.21 0.04 17.31
CA ALA A 165 2.12 -0.17 16.34
C ALA A 165 1.73 1.10 15.55
N SER A 166 2.49 2.17 15.64
CA SER A 166 2.13 3.46 15.06
C SER A 166 3.00 3.81 13.85
N ASP A 167 2.35 4.15 12.72
CA ASP A 167 3.03 4.64 11.51
C ASP A 167 3.89 5.88 11.75
N HIS A 168 3.56 6.70 12.74
CA HIS A 168 4.39 7.84 13.10
C HIS A 168 5.82 7.45 13.49
N GLN A 169 6.03 6.23 14.02
CA GLN A 169 7.39 5.76 14.36
C GLN A 169 8.19 5.42 13.11
N THR A 170 7.55 5.07 12.00
CA THR A 170 8.24 4.83 10.72
C THR A 170 8.81 6.10 10.08
N GLY A 171 8.35 7.29 10.53
CA GLY A 171 8.63 8.55 9.85
C GLY A 171 7.94 8.71 8.49
N LEU A 172 7.00 7.82 8.16
CA LEU A 172 6.22 7.81 6.93
C LEU A 172 4.74 8.16 7.17
N GLY A 173 4.30 8.19 8.44
CA GLY A 173 2.95 8.60 8.85
C GLY A 173 2.92 10.05 9.31
N CYS A 174 1.88 10.79 8.90
CA CYS A 174 1.68 12.17 9.34
C CYS A 174 0.20 12.58 9.40
N ASP A 175 -0.12 13.48 10.33
CA ASP A 175 -1.45 14.06 10.47
C ASP A 175 -1.49 15.43 9.79
N VAL A 176 -2.35 15.57 8.79
CA VAL A 176 -2.54 16.78 7.99
C VAL A 176 -3.99 17.25 8.10
N VAL A 177 -4.18 18.52 8.40
CA VAL A 177 -5.50 19.10 8.65
C VAL A 177 -5.70 20.40 7.89
N PRO A 178 -6.93 20.76 7.46
CA PRO A 178 -7.25 22.08 6.95
C PRO A 178 -7.05 23.15 8.02
N LYS A 179 -6.82 24.40 7.60
CA LYS A 179 -6.56 25.55 8.49
C LYS A 179 -7.58 25.70 9.63
N ASN A 180 -8.86 25.46 9.37
CA ASN A 180 -9.94 25.57 10.35
C ASN A 180 -9.94 24.46 11.41
N TRP A 181 -9.09 23.42 11.25
CA TRP A 181 -8.88 22.32 12.17
C TRP A 181 -7.55 22.38 12.91
N LYS A 182 -6.69 23.35 12.60
CA LYS A 182 -5.33 23.42 13.19
C LYS A 182 -5.32 23.41 14.73
N ASP A 183 -6.30 24.05 15.37
CA ASP A 183 -6.40 24.19 16.83
C ASP A 183 -7.50 23.28 17.44
N LYS A 184 -8.18 22.46 16.63
CA LYS A 184 -9.27 21.58 17.10
C LYS A 184 -8.78 20.16 17.32
N ALA A 185 -9.49 19.38 18.13
CA ALA A 185 -9.33 17.93 18.18
C ALA A 185 -9.81 17.30 16.86
N MET A 186 -9.01 16.41 16.31
CA MET A 186 -9.33 15.67 15.08
C MET A 186 -10.42 14.62 15.36
N ASN A 187 -11.33 14.46 14.41
CA ASN A 187 -12.36 13.43 14.43
C ASN A 187 -12.92 13.21 13.01
N ASP A 188 -13.76 12.19 12.85
CA ASP A 188 -14.37 11.74 11.59
C ASP A 188 -15.16 12.81 10.81
N LYS A 189 -15.63 13.88 11.49
CA LYS A 189 -16.33 14.98 10.82
C LYS A 189 -15.46 15.71 9.79
N MET A 190 -14.12 15.55 9.90
CA MET A 190 -13.20 16.09 8.91
C MET A 190 -13.36 15.48 7.51
N MET A 191 -13.96 14.29 7.36
CA MET A 191 -14.28 13.72 6.05
C MET A 191 -15.17 14.63 5.18
N LYS A 192 -15.88 15.57 5.80
CA LYS A 192 -16.76 16.55 5.10
C LYS A 192 -16.02 17.81 4.65
N GLU A 193 -14.77 17.98 5.05
CA GLU A 193 -13.98 19.12 4.62
C GLU A 193 -13.50 18.90 3.19
N PRO A 194 -13.64 19.90 2.29
CA PRO A 194 -13.22 19.75 0.89
C PRO A 194 -11.77 19.33 0.74
N GLU A 195 -10.88 19.83 1.59
CA GLU A 195 -9.44 19.49 1.54
C GLU A 195 -9.19 18.02 1.95
N CYS A 196 -10.01 17.47 2.86
CA CYS A 196 -9.91 16.05 3.22
C CYS A 196 -10.46 15.16 2.10
N GLN A 197 -11.49 15.59 1.38
CA GLN A 197 -11.99 14.91 0.19
C GLN A 197 -10.94 14.94 -0.91
N TRP A 198 -10.35 16.11 -1.20
CA TRP A 198 -9.25 16.22 -2.13
C TRP A 198 -8.07 15.30 -1.78
N MET A 199 -7.65 15.25 -0.50
CA MET A 199 -6.60 14.33 -0.07
C MET A 199 -6.98 12.87 -0.32
N ALA A 200 -8.22 12.47 -0.07
CA ALA A 200 -8.68 11.10 -0.32
C ALA A 200 -8.70 10.74 -1.81
N GLU A 201 -8.94 11.71 -2.67
CA GLU A 201 -9.01 11.53 -4.12
C GLU A 201 -7.65 11.59 -4.82
N HIS A 202 -6.67 12.35 -4.26
CA HIS A 202 -5.42 12.69 -4.95
C HIS A 202 -4.13 12.31 -4.19
N CYS A 203 -4.19 11.93 -2.92
CA CYS A 203 -2.95 11.68 -2.16
C CYS A 203 -2.09 10.55 -2.74
N TYR A 204 -2.70 9.57 -3.44
CA TYR A 204 -1.99 8.47 -4.08
C TYR A 204 -1.04 8.94 -5.18
N GLU A 205 -1.36 10.04 -5.89
CA GLU A 205 -0.52 10.65 -6.92
C GLU A 205 0.83 11.13 -6.37
N PHE A 206 0.88 11.35 -5.05
CA PHE A 206 2.08 11.75 -4.30
C PHE A 206 2.66 10.61 -3.46
N GLY A 207 2.18 9.38 -3.65
CA GLY A 207 2.65 8.20 -2.93
C GLY A 207 2.08 8.04 -1.51
N PHE A 208 1.00 8.74 -1.16
CA PHE A 208 0.31 8.59 0.11
C PHE A 208 -0.98 7.78 -0.02
N ILE A 209 -1.37 7.18 1.08
CA ILE A 209 -2.70 6.60 1.29
C ILE A 209 -3.36 7.24 2.51
N ILE A 210 -4.70 7.27 2.54
CA ILE A 210 -5.45 7.46 3.79
C ILE A 210 -5.29 6.17 4.60
N ARG A 211 -4.53 6.22 5.68
CA ARG A 211 -4.12 5.01 6.41
C ARG A 211 -5.27 4.26 7.08
N TYR A 212 -6.27 5.00 7.57
CA TYR A 212 -7.39 4.47 8.33
C TYR A 212 -8.74 4.92 7.72
N PRO A 213 -9.12 4.35 6.56
CA PRO A 213 -10.36 4.69 5.88
C PRO A 213 -11.57 4.10 6.62
N ALA A 214 -12.76 4.67 6.38
CA ALA A 214 -13.96 4.40 7.15
C ALA A 214 -14.48 2.96 6.99
N ASP A 215 -14.29 2.37 5.83
CA ASP A 215 -14.75 1.02 5.46
C ASP A 215 -13.76 -0.10 5.85
N LYS A 216 -12.62 0.24 6.47
CA LYS A 216 -11.55 -0.71 6.83
C LYS A 216 -11.25 -0.78 8.33
N GLN A 217 -12.11 -0.24 9.18
CA GLN A 217 -11.88 -0.20 10.64
C GLN A 217 -11.71 -1.59 11.28
N GLU A 218 -12.45 -2.59 10.79
CA GLU A 218 -12.35 -3.96 11.30
C GLU A 218 -11.00 -4.61 10.97
N ILE A 219 -10.36 -4.20 9.85
CA ILE A 219 -9.07 -4.73 9.41
C ILE A 219 -7.93 -3.96 10.07
N THR A 220 -8.00 -2.63 10.06
CA THR A 220 -6.93 -1.77 10.62
C THR A 220 -6.97 -1.70 12.15
N GLU A 221 -8.13 -2.02 12.76
CA GLU A 221 -8.42 -1.93 14.20
C GLU A 221 -8.19 -0.54 14.80
N ILE A 222 -8.22 0.50 13.93
CA ILE A 222 -8.12 1.92 14.28
C ILE A 222 -9.37 2.63 13.76
N ASN A 223 -9.86 3.61 14.52
CA ASN A 223 -10.97 4.44 14.09
C ASN A 223 -10.63 5.24 12.84
N THR A 224 -11.65 5.63 12.08
CA THR A 224 -11.47 6.43 10.86
C THR A 224 -10.71 7.72 11.12
N GLU A 225 -9.62 7.92 10.38
CA GLU A 225 -8.75 9.09 10.49
C GLU A 225 -8.48 9.72 9.11
N PRO A 226 -9.37 10.58 8.60
CA PRO A 226 -9.22 11.20 7.27
C PRO A 226 -8.05 12.20 7.17
N TRP A 227 -7.38 12.47 8.27
CA TRP A 227 -6.20 13.34 8.39
C TRP A 227 -4.89 12.55 8.37
N HIS A 228 -4.94 11.24 8.61
CA HIS A 228 -3.74 10.42 8.76
C HIS A 228 -3.30 9.85 7.42
N LEU A 229 -2.24 10.45 6.88
CA LEU A 229 -1.59 10.04 5.65
C LEU A 229 -0.44 9.09 5.96
N ARG A 230 -0.30 8.05 5.13
CA ARG A 230 0.86 7.15 5.14
C ARG A 230 1.51 7.14 3.77
N TYR A 231 2.82 7.45 3.73
CA TYR A 231 3.62 7.36 2.52
C TYR A 231 4.05 5.89 2.27
N VAL A 232 3.84 5.40 1.07
CA VAL A 232 4.18 4.04 0.61
C VAL A 232 4.89 4.04 -0.75
N GLY A 233 5.08 5.21 -1.37
CA GLY A 233 5.55 5.37 -2.75
C GLY A 233 4.41 5.34 -3.77
N ILE A 234 4.59 6.02 -4.90
CA ILE A 234 3.51 6.22 -5.89
C ILE A 234 2.96 4.90 -6.45
N PRO A 235 3.77 3.92 -6.90
CA PRO A 235 3.22 2.68 -7.48
C PRO A 235 2.34 1.91 -6.49
N VAL A 236 2.78 1.79 -5.24
CA VAL A 236 2.02 1.09 -4.18
C VAL A 236 0.77 1.88 -3.78
N ALA A 237 0.88 3.21 -3.65
CA ALA A 237 -0.26 4.06 -3.32
C ALA A 237 -1.35 4.00 -4.39
N THR A 238 -0.96 4.01 -5.66
CA THR A 238 -1.87 3.88 -6.81
C THR A 238 -2.58 2.54 -6.77
N TYR A 239 -1.85 1.44 -6.60
CA TYR A 239 -2.44 0.11 -6.51
C TYR A 239 -3.44 -0.01 -5.34
N ILE A 240 -3.09 0.49 -4.17
CA ILE A 240 -3.95 0.50 -2.98
C ILE A 240 -5.23 1.32 -3.25
N TRP A 241 -5.10 2.49 -3.87
CA TRP A 241 -6.23 3.37 -4.17
C TRP A 241 -7.16 2.77 -5.23
N GLU A 242 -6.63 2.27 -6.37
CA GLU A 242 -7.40 1.68 -7.46
C GLU A 242 -8.19 0.44 -7.04
N ASN A 243 -7.66 -0.33 -6.07
CA ASN A 243 -8.27 -1.56 -5.57
C ASN A 243 -9.02 -1.38 -4.25
N ASN A 244 -9.16 -0.14 -3.76
CA ASN A 244 -9.80 0.18 -2.47
C ASN A 244 -9.28 -0.68 -1.32
N LEU A 245 -7.95 -0.78 -1.17
CA LEU A 245 -7.29 -1.55 -0.13
C LEU A 245 -6.88 -0.67 1.06
N CYS A 246 -6.66 -1.28 2.22
CA CYS A 246 -5.81 -0.71 3.27
C CYS A 246 -4.39 -1.32 3.20
N LEU A 247 -3.46 -0.81 3.99
CA LEU A 247 -2.08 -1.30 3.99
C LEU A 247 -1.97 -2.76 4.46
N GLU A 248 -2.84 -3.20 5.35
CA GLU A 248 -2.94 -4.59 5.80
C GLU A 248 -3.29 -5.54 4.64
N GLU A 249 -4.32 -5.21 3.86
CA GLU A 249 -4.76 -6.02 2.71
C GLU A 249 -3.68 -6.05 1.63
N PHE A 250 -3.05 -4.92 1.34
CA PHE A 250 -1.90 -4.87 0.42
C PHE A 250 -0.76 -5.77 0.91
N THR A 251 -0.42 -5.69 2.21
CA THR A 251 0.65 -6.51 2.79
C THR A 251 0.32 -7.99 2.68
N GLU A 252 -0.91 -8.39 2.96
CA GLU A 252 -1.35 -9.80 2.84
C GLU A 252 -1.20 -10.31 1.40
N GLN A 253 -1.68 -9.53 0.42
CA GLN A 253 -1.55 -9.87 -1.01
C GLN A 253 -0.07 -9.98 -1.43
N LEU A 254 0.77 -9.04 -1.01
CA LEU A 254 2.20 -9.08 -1.29
C LEU A 254 2.87 -10.31 -0.66
N GLN A 255 2.57 -10.63 0.61
CA GLN A 255 3.12 -11.82 1.26
C GLN A 255 2.65 -13.12 0.58
N GLN A 256 1.42 -13.16 0.08
CA GLN A 256 0.91 -14.29 -0.70
C GLN A 256 1.68 -14.44 -2.03
N ALA A 257 1.84 -13.35 -2.78
CA ALA A 257 2.61 -13.37 -4.04
C ALA A 257 4.08 -13.79 -3.83
N ILE A 258 4.69 -13.38 -2.72
CA ILE A 258 6.05 -13.82 -2.35
C ILE A 258 6.09 -15.33 -2.10
N ARG A 259 5.12 -15.90 -1.37
CA ARG A 259 5.04 -17.36 -1.14
C ARG A 259 4.91 -18.11 -2.46
N GLU A 260 3.98 -17.70 -3.31
CA GLU A 260 3.72 -18.33 -4.61
C GLU A 260 4.96 -18.28 -5.54
N TYR A 261 5.65 -17.13 -5.56
CA TYR A 261 6.90 -16.98 -6.30
C TYR A 261 8.00 -17.93 -5.79
N LEU A 262 8.16 -18.06 -4.46
CA LEU A 262 9.15 -18.96 -3.86
C LEU A 262 8.79 -20.43 -4.05
N ASP A 263 7.51 -20.81 -3.93
CA ASP A 263 7.03 -22.17 -4.15
C ASP A 263 7.20 -22.62 -5.61
N ALA A 264 7.15 -21.66 -6.56
CA ALA A 264 7.47 -21.87 -7.96
C ALA A 264 9.00 -21.94 -8.25
N GLY A 265 9.85 -21.91 -7.23
CA GLY A 265 11.31 -21.95 -7.37
C GLY A 265 11.97 -20.60 -7.63
N GLY A 266 11.29 -19.49 -7.34
CA GLY A 266 11.80 -18.13 -7.49
C GLY A 266 12.99 -17.80 -6.60
N ASP A 267 13.84 -16.87 -7.07
CA ASP A 267 15.02 -16.42 -6.34
C ASP A 267 14.64 -15.63 -5.08
N ARG A 268 14.91 -16.24 -3.90
CA ARG A 268 14.65 -15.65 -2.59
C ARG A 268 15.33 -14.28 -2.40
N SER A 269 16.52 -14.08 -2.96
CA SER A 269 17.27 -12.83 -2.81
C SER A 269 16.54 -11.62 -3.40
N ARG A 270 15.64 -11.83 -4.36
CA ARG A 270 14.81 -10.76 -4.95
C ARG A 270 13.69 -10.30 -4.02
N VAL A 271 13.15 -11.18 -3.19
CA VAL A 271 11.93 -10.95 -2.41
C VAL A 271 12.15 -10.91 -0.89
N GLU A 272 13.27 -11.42 -0.35
CA GLU A 272 13.50 -11.55 1.10
C GLU A 272 13.35 -10.23 1.87
N LYS A 273 13.73 -9.10 1.25
CA LYS A 273 13.61 -7.76 1.85
C LYS A 273 12.17 -7.27 2.00
N PHE A 274 11.22 -7.92 1.34
CA PHE A 274 9.78 -7.61 1.41
C PHE A 274 9.02 -8.55 2.35
N ILE A 275 9.65 -9.60 2.88
CA ILE A 275 9.01 -10.51 3.82
C ILE A 275 8.78 -9.80 5.14
N GLN A 276 7.53 -9.83 5.59
CA GLN A 276 7.13 -9.28 6.88
C GLN A 276 6.40 -10.38 7.67
N GLU A 277 6.81 -10.56 8.91
CA GLU A 277 6.20 -11.56 9.79
C GLU A 277 5.54 -10.85 10.98
N PRO A 278 4.37 -11.35 11.43
CA PRO A 278 3.73 -10.84 12.64
C PRO A 278 4.67 -10.95 13.85
N THR A 279 4.56 -10.02 14.76
CA THR A 279 5.26 -10.05 16.05
C THR A 279 4.51 -10.98 16.99
N GLU A 280 5.18 -11.91 17.64
CA GLU A 280 4.63 -12.82 18.66
C GLU A 280 4.08 -12.07 19.90
#